data_dc49b392441e630f02eb681a95d22c77
#
_entry.id   dc49b392441e630f02eb681a95d22c77
#
_cell.length_a   1.000
_cell.length_b   1.000
_cell.length_c   1.000
_cell.angle_alpha   90.00
_cell.angle_beta   90.00
_cell.angle_gamma   90.00
#
_symmetry.space_group_name_H-M   'P 1'
#
loop_
_entity.id
_entity.type
_entity.pdbx_description
1 polymer ?
#
loop_
_entity_poly.entity_id
_entity_poly.type
_entity_poly.pdbx_seq_one_letter_code
_entity_poly.pdbx_strand_id
1 'polypeptide(L)'
;NYADLLNKVPWAKRVHGVKGFDNAHKAAAEKAETDFFISVDGDNIIDESFLLQTMDWFKTDPKFVHRWRARNSVNGLVYGNGGIVGWHKETCLDMKTHENSDVTDQKSKIDFCWTVPHANLHNCYSTTVINSSPQQAFLAGYREGAKLSLDRGVRVLPSEFTQKIVPSNMKKLLTWMTVGADVDNGEYAILGARVGCYDTVVADENLLKVRDLELLTERFTEHKDDIKGQNLAYKESLKQRLGIEIAELDRKSSKFFKFIQPTHKNTGVQTYEHE
;
A
#
# COMPACT_ATOMS: atom_id res chain seq x y z
N ASN A 1 11.06 3.03 13.09
CA ASN A 1 10.57 4.17 12.27
C ASN A 1 10.30 5.42 13.12
N TYR A 2 9.58 5.29 14.29
CA TYR A 2 9.30 6.49 15.12
C TYR A 2 10.57 7.16 15.67
N ALA A 3 11.57 6.40 16.07
CA ALA A 3 12.86 6.97 16.51
C ALA A 3 13.57 7.73 15.38
N ASP A 4 13.52 7.22 14.15
CA ASP A 4 14.03 7.90 12.97
C ASP A 4 13.26 9.22 12.71
N LEU A 5 11.93 9.19 12.85
CA LEU A 5 11.12 10.41 12.72
C LEU A 5 11.50 11.45 13.79
N LEU A 6 11.67 11.06 15.05
CA LEU A 6 12.06 11.96 16.13
C LEU A 6 13.44 12.61 15.91
N ASN A 7 14.38 11.89 15.31
CA ASN A 7 15.69 12.46 14.98
C ASN A 7 15.57 13.58 13.93
N LYS A 8 14.59 13.51 13.04
CA LYS A 8 14.33 14.50 11.98
C LYS A 8 13.36 15.59 12.42
N VAL A 9 12.38 15.22 13.24
CA VAL A 9 11.29 16.08 13.73
C VAL A 9 11.11 15.85 15.23
N PRO A 10 11.95 16.48 16.09
CA PRO A 10 11.94 16.23 17.55
C PRO A 10 10.60 16.52 18.25
N TRP A 11 9.77 17.37 17.65
CA TRP A 11 8.44 17.72 18.17
C TRP A 11 7.32 16.82 17.62
N ALA A 12 7.63 15.78 16.86
CA ALA A 12 6.63 14.86 16.34
C ALA A 12 5.88 14.15 17.49
N LYS A 13 4.57 14.19 17.43
CA LYS A 13 3.71 13.53 18.42
C LYS A 13 3.35 12.13 17.95
N ARG A 14 3.23 11.19 18.88
CA ARG A 14 2.87 9.81 18.57
C ARG A 14 1.46 9.49 19.07
N VAL A 15 0.67 8.88 18.19
CA VAL A 15 -0.52 8.12 18.53
C VAL A 15 -0.14 6.64 18.54
N HIS A 16 -0.49 5.92 19.60
CA HIS A 16 -0.10 4.53 19.77
C HIS A 16 -1.19 3.72 20.49
N GLY A 17 -1.38 2.47 20.07
CA GLY A 17 -2.29 1.54 20.72
C GLY A 17 -3.78 1.86 20.52
N VAL A 18 -4.12 2.70 19.55
CA VAL A 18 -5.51 3.01 19.22
C VAL A 18 -6.03 1.97 18.23
N LYS A 19 -7.11 1.27 18.60
CA LYS A 19 -7.77 0.29 17.75
C LYS A 19 -8.74 0.99 16.80
N GLY A 20 -8.67 0.62 15.51
CA GLY A 20 -9.51 1.14 14.44
C GLY A 20 -8.88 2.31 13.69
N PHE A 21 -9.11 2.35 12.37
CA PHE A 21 -8.54 3.38 11.51
C PHE A 21 -9.14 4.77 11.78
N ASP A 22 -10.46 4.87 11.93
CA ASP A 22 -11.12 6.14 12.27
C ASP A 22 -10.59 6.71 13.58
N ASN A 23 -10.54 5.88 14.61
CA ASN A 23 -10.09 6.29 15.94
C ASN A 23 -8.61 6.71 15.93
N ALA A 24 -7.77 6.01 15.17
CA ALA A 24 -6.35 6.35 15.06
C ALA A 24 -6.14 7.73 14.39
N HIS A 25 -6.87 8.02 13.32
CA HIS A 25 -6.80 9.32 12.64
C HIS A 25 -7.35 10.45 13.50
N LYS A 26 -8.49 10.25 14.17
CA LYS A 26 -9.08 11.22 15.09
C LYS A 26 -8.15 11.52 16.26
N ALA A 27 -7.56 10.49 16.86
CA ALA A 27 -6.58 10.69 17.94
C ALA A 27 -5.32 11.44 17.46
N ALA A 28 -4.91 11.28 16.19
CA ALA A 28 -3.84 12.09 15.63
C ALA A 28 -4.25 13.55 15.44
N ALA A 29 -5.45 13.80 14.95
CA ALA A 29 -6.01 15.15 14.80
C ALA A 29 -6.16 15.85 16.15
N GLU A 30 -6.64 15.15 17.19
CA GLU A 30 -6.77 15.70 18.54
C GLU A 30 -5.42 16.13 19.12
N LYS A 31 -4.33 15.41 18.80
CA LYS A 31 -2.97 15.78 19.22
C LYS A 31 -2.37 16.95 18.44
N ALA A 32 -2.93 17.31 17.31
CA ALA A 32 -2.46 18.44 16.52
C ALA A 32 -2.78 19.77 17.24
N GLU A 33 -1.81 20.67 17.26
CA GLU A 33 -1.92 22.02 17.90
C GLU A 33 -2.25 23.10 16.86
N THR A 34 -2.29 22.75 15.60
CA THR A 34 -2.55 23.65 14.47
C THR A 34 -3.74 23.15 13.66
N ASP A 35 -4.37 24.04 12.90
CA ASP A 35 -5.49 23.70 12.01
C ASP A 35 -5.08 22.78 10.87
N PHE A 36 -3.80 22.75 10.56
CA PHE A 36 -3.16 21.82 9.64
C PHE A 36 -2.15 20.94 10.36
N PHE A 37 -2.11 19.69 9.98
CA PHE A 37 -1.06 18.79 10.43
C PHE A 37 -0.70 17.77 9.35
N ILE A 38 0.48 17.19 9.50
CA ILE A 38 0.94 16.07 8.70
C ILE A 38 0.87 14.81 9.55
N SER A 39 0.13 13.82 9.10
CA SER A 39 0.22 12.48 9.66
C SER A 39 1.24 11.64 8.88
N VAL A 40 1.93 10.77 9.61
CA VAL A 40 2.88 9.81 9.05
C VAL A 40 2.55 8.43 9.60
N ASP A 41 2.31 7.49 8.69
CA ASP A 41 2.03 6.11 9.09
C ASP A 41 3.25 5.48 9.77
N GLY A 42 3.01 4.63 10.76
CA GLY A 42 4.06 4.06 11.61
C GLY A 42 5.03 3.12 10.90
N ASP A 43 4.70 2.69 9.69
CA ASP A 43 5.56 1.88 8.83
C ASP A 43 6.38 2.70 7.83
N ASN A 44 6.29 4.03 7.86
CA ASN A 44 7.04 4.91 6.96
C ASN A 44 8.33 5.45 7.56
N ILE A 45 9.34 5.57 6.70
CA ILE A 45 10.57 6.33 6.92
C ILE A 45 10.52 7.54 5.99
N ILE A 46 10.58 8.74 6.57
CA ILE A 46 10.49 10.00 5.82
C ILE A 46 11.85 10.38 5.26
N ASP A 47 11.88 10.86 4.02
CA ASP A 47 13.03 11.54 3.44
C ASP A 47 13.16 12.96 4.04
N GLU A 48 14.37 13.37 4.41
CA GLU A 48 14.61 14.70 4.98
C GLU A 48 14.21 15.84 4.02
N SER A 49 14.26 15.61 2.72
CA SER A 49 13.83 16.58 1.72
C SER A 49 12.32 16.91 1.81
N PHE A 50 11.51 16.07 2.47
CA PHE A 50 10.12 16.39 2.78
C PHE A 50 10.01 17.63 3.67
N LEU A 51 10.91 17.79 4.64
CA LEU A 51 10.90 18.90 5.58
C LEU A 51 11.20 20.26 4.93
N LEU A 52 11.72 20.24 3.73
CA LEU A 52 11.98 21.43 2.91
C LEU A 52 10.78 21.81 2.03
N GLN A 53 9.74 21.00 2.03
CA GLN A 53 8.57 21.27 1.21
C GLN A 53 7.70 22.34 1.86
N THR A 54 7.22 23.23 1.03
CA THR A 54 6.27 24.27 1.42
C THR A 54 4.96 24.08 0.68
N MET A 55 3.86 24.32 1.37
CA MET A 55 2.53 24.29 0.79
C MET A 55 1.74 25.48 1.32
N ASP A 56 1.11 26.21 0.41
CA ASP A 56 0.24 27.32 0.79
C ASP A 56 -1.15 26.77 1.17
N TRP A 57 -1.25 26.37 2.42
CA TRP A 57 -2.48 25.76 2.94
C TRP A 57 -3.68 26.69 2.91
N PHE A 58 -3.48 28.00 2.93
CA PHE A 58 -4.56 28.96 2.83
C PHE A 58 -5.22 29.01 1.44
N LYS A 59 -4.51 28.50 0.44
CA LYS A 59 -5.02 28.39 -0.95
C LYS A 59 -5.57 26.99 -1.25
N THR A 60 -5.45 26.04 -0.35
CA THR A 60 -6.01 24.71 -0.53
C THR A 60 -7.45 24.66 -0.01
N ASP A 61 -8.31 23.92 -0.70
CA ASP A 61 -9.64 23.64 -0.18
C ASP A 61 -9.52 22.75 1.06
N PRO A 62 -10.01 23.18 2.24
CA PRO A 62 -9.93 22.40 3.48
C PRO A 62 -10.63 21.04 3.41
N LYS A 63 -11.49 20.83 2.46
CA LYS A 63 -12.17 19.55 2.24
C LYS A 63 -11.26 18.49 1.63
N PHE A 64 -10.14 18.88 1.00
CA PHE A 64 -9.22 17.93 0.37
C PHE A 64 -8.13 17.47 1.31
N VAL A 65 -7.90 16.17 1.29
CA VAL A 65 -6.74 15.54 1.95
C VAL A 65 -5.61 15.44 0.94
N HIS A 66 -4.41 15.86 1.34
CA HIS A 66 -3.22 15.88 0.49
C HIS A 66 -2.32 14.70 0.84
N ARG A 67 -2.05 13.82 -0.12
CA ARG A 67 -1.23 12.62 0.11
C ARG A 67 -0.09 12.50 -0.89
N TRP A 68 1.08 12.15 -0.38
CA TRP A 68 2.28 11.91 -1.17
C TRP A 68 2.47 10.42 -1.44
N ARG A 69 3.20 10.13 -2.51
CA ARG A 69 3.60 8.77 -2.82
C ARG A 69 4.67 8.27 -1.85
N ALA A 70 4.75 6.95 -1.70
CA ALA A 70 5.89 6.30 -1.04
C ALA A 70 6.52 5.25 -1.94
N ARG A 71 7.78 4.97 -1.67
CA ARG A 71 8.52 3.85 -2.22
C ARG A 71 8.29 2.61 -1.36
N ASN A 72 7.98 1.51 -1.99
CA ASN A 72 7.88 0.23 -1.30
C ASN A 72 9.27 -0.35 -1.01
N SER A 73 9.54 -0.74 0.25
CA SER A 73 10.84 -1.29 0.68
C SER A 73 11.19 -2.62 0.03
N VAL A 74 10.19 -3.44 -0.30
CA VAL A 74 10.40 -4.79 -0.84
C VAL A 74 10.76 -4.75 -2.32
N ASN A 75 9.96 -4.07 -3.13
CA ASN A 75 10.07 -4.14 -4.59
C ASN A 75 10.42 -2.83 -5.29
N GLY A 76 10.55 -1.73 -4.54
CA GLY A 76 10.97 -0.42 -5.06
C GLY A 76 9.88 0.35 -5.82
N LEU A 77 8.68 -0.20 -5.97
CA LEU A 77 7.59 0.50 -6.63
C LEU A 77 7.21 1.79 -5.91
N VAL A 78 6.91 2.82 -6.69
CA VAL A 78 6.42 4.11 -6.20
C VAL A 78 5.02 4.33 -6.77
N TYR A 79 4.00 4.17 -5.95
CA TYR A 79 2.61 4.39 -6.32
C TYR A 79 1.70 4.48 -5.09
N GLY A 80 0.46 4.86 -5.31
CA GLY A 80 -0.59 4.81 -4.31
C GLY A 80 -0.42 5.82 -3.17
N ASN A 81 -1.11 5.54 -2.09
CA ASN A 81 -1.04 6.33 -0.88
C ASN A 81 0.23 6.00 -0.10
N GLY A 82 1.03 7.02 0.15
CA GLY A 82 2.37 6.85 0.70
C GLY A 82 2.47 6.95 2.21
N GLY A 83 1.36 7.10 2.95
CA GLY A 83 1.43 7.22 4.40
C GLY A 83 1.96 8.55 4.95
N ILE A 84 2.31 9.53 4.08
CA ILE A 84 2.46 10.94 4.44
C ILE A 84 1.21 11.66 3.96
N VAL A 85 0.45 12.24 4.88
CA VAL A 85 -0.84 12.85 4.56
C VAL A 85 -0.98 14.20 5.27
N GLY A 86 -1.34 15.22 4.49
CA GLY A 86 -1.67 16.55 4.99
C GLY A 86 -3.17 16.71 5.21
N TRP A 87 -3.54 17.12 6.41
CA TRP A 87 -4.91 17.23 6.85
C TRP A 87 -5.28 18.62 7.35
N HIS A 88 -6.48 19.05 7.05
CA HIS A 88 -7.17 19.98 7.93
C HIS A 88 -7.72 19.24 9.14
N LYS A 89 -7.50 19.76 10.32
CA LYS A 89 -7.84 19.10 11.58
C LYS A 89 -9.32 18.74 11.67
N GLU A 90 -10.20 19.69 11.36
CA GLU A 90 -11.66 19.48 11.39
C GLU A 90 -12.06 18.38 10.37
N THR A 91 -11.52 18.41 9.16
CA THR A 91 -11.79 17.40 8.15
C THR A 91 -11.40 16.01 8.61
N CYS A 92 -10.27 15.89 9.31
CA CYS A 92 -9.82 14.61 9.85
C CYS A 92 -10.70 14.12 11.02
N LEU A 93 -11.19 15.03 11.85
CA LEU A 93 -12.11 14.71 12.94
C LEU A 93 -13.49 14.26 12.45
N ASP A 94 -13.98 14.84 11.37
CA ASP A 94 -15.31 14.56 10.83
C ASP A 94 -15.32 13.38 9.84
N MET A 95 -14.18 13.05 9.21
CA MET A 95 -14.13 12.01 8.19
C MET A 95 -14.41 10.63 8.78
N LYS A 96 -14.87 9.75 7.89
CA LYS A 96 -14.98 8.32 8.14
C LYS A 96 -14.07 7.57 7.19
N THR A 97 -13.50 6.48 7.64
CA THR A 97 -12.81 5.53 6.76
C THR A 97 -13.77 4.42 6.33
N HIS A 98 -13.24 3.48 5.54
CA HIS A 98 -13.97 2.28 5.11
C HIS A 98 -14.55 1.45 6.28
N GLU A 99 -14.09 1.63 7.51
CA GLU A 99 -14.63 0.93 8.69
C GLU A 99 -16.05 1.37 9.03
N ASN A 100 -16.32 2.67 8.95
CA ASN A 100 -17.56 3.29 9.41
C ASN A 100 -18.29 4.07 8.31
N SER A 101 -17.88 3.92 7.06
CA SER A 101 -18.56 4.54 5.94
C SER A 101 -19.70 3.66 5.43
N ASP A 102 -20.83 4.26 5.08
CA ASP A 102 -21.95 3.61 4.41
C ASP A 102 -21.70 3.44 2.89
N VAL A 103 -20.43 3.49 2.48
CA VAL A 103 -20.05 3.42 1.07
C VAL A 103 -20.43 2.06 0.49
N THR A 104 -21.34 2.07 -0.46
CA THR A 104 -21.84 0.88 -1.17
C THR A 104 -20.96 0.48 -2.35
N ASP A 105 -20.02 1.34 -2.74
CA ASP A 105 -19.08 1.11 -3.82
C ASP A 105 -18.14 -0.06 -3.51
N GLN A 106 -17.99 -0.99 -4.46
CA GLN A 106 -17.15 -2.17 -4.30
C GLN A 106 -15.66 -1.84 -4.13
N LYS A 107 -15.17 -0.79 -4.80
CA LYS A 107 -13.77 -0.34 -4.68
C LYS A 107 -13.46 0.07 -3.25
N SER A 108 -14.36 0.79 -2.62
CA SER A 108 -14.23 1.25 -1.23
C SER A 108 -14.34 0.13 -0.20
N LYS A 109 -14.94 -1.02 -0.59
CA LYS A 109 -15.04 -2.19 0.27
C LYS A 109 -13.75 -2.99 0.38
N ILE A 110 -12.86 -2.85 -0.57
CA ILE A 110 -11.65 -3.67 -0.70
C ILE A 110 -10.42 -2.94 -0.20
N ASP A 111 -10.35 -1.63 -0.39
CA ASP A 111 -9.20 -0.83 -0.02
C ASP A 111 -9.51 0.13 1.13
N PHE A 112 -8.44 0.56 1.79
CA PHE A 112 -8.52 1.66 2.73
C PHE A 112 -8.91 2.94 1.99
N CYS A 113 -10.02 3.52 2.32
CA CYS A 113 -10.49 4.77 1.72
C CYS A 113 -11.05 5.72 2.80
N TRP A 114 -10.93 7.00 2.53
CA TRP A 114 -11.59 8.05 3.29
C TRP A 114 -12.85 8.52 2.57
N THR A 115 -13.83 8.98 3.33
CA THR A 115 -15.06 9.54 2.77
C THR A 115 -14.89 10.98 2.25
N VAL A 116 -13.70 11.53 2.37
CA VAL A 116 -13.37 12.89 1.92
C VAL A 116 -12.56 12.87 0.62
N PRO A 117 -12.71 13.90 -0.24
CA PRO A 117 -11.91 14.04 -1.43
C PRO A 117 -10.41 14.09 -1.10
N HIS A 118 -9.58 13.56 -1.97
CA HIS A 118 -8.14 13.58 -1.79
C HIS A 118 -7.42 14.02 -3.06
N ALA A 119 -6.34 14.75 -2.84
CA ALA A 119 -5.42 15.17 -3.89
C ALA A 119 -4.15 14.33 -3.81
N ASN A 120 -3.87 13.59 -4.87
CA ASN A 120 -2.64 12.82 -4.99
C ASN A 120 -1.52 13.73 -5.46
N LEU A 121 -0.45 13.81 -4.68
CA LEU A 121 0.75 14.55 -5.02
C LEU A 121 1.78 13.61 -5.64
N HIS A 122 2.37 14.02 -6.76
CA HIS A 122 3.28 13.19 -7.54
C HIS A 122 4.56 12.81 -6.79
N ASN A 123 5.06 13.72 -5.94
CA ASN A 123 6.35 13.54 -5.28
C ASN A 123 6.34 12.41 -4.23
N CYS A 124 7.46 11.73 -4.13
CA CYS A 124 7.71 10.62 -3.21
C CYS A 124 8.74 11.05 -2.16
N TYR A 125 8.35 11.08 -0.90
CA TYR A 125 9.18 11.52 0.22
C TYR A 125 9.26 10.52 1.35
N SER A 126 8.81 9.29 1.14
CA SER A 126 8.94 8.25 2.16
C SER A 126 9.17 6.88 1.56
N THR A 127 9.66 5.98 2.40
CA THR A 127 9.72 4.55 2.13
C THR A 127 8.79 3.84 3.11
N THR A 128 7.83 3.10 2.59
CA THR A 128 6.96 2.24 3.39
C THR A 128 7.67 0.92 3.67
N VAL A 129 7.95 0.64 4.93
CA VAL A 129 8.66 -0.55 5.40
C VAL A 129 7.66 -1.61 5.82
N ILE A 130 7.34 -2.51 4.89
CA ILE A 130 6.30 -3.53 5.06
C ILE A 130 6.87 -4.93 5.37
N ASN A 131 8.16 -5.03 5.57
CA ASN A 131 8.87 -6.31 5.70
C ASN A 131 9.59 -6.49 7.05
N SER A 132 9.09 -5.84 8.10
CA SER A 132 9.68 -5.97 9.46
C SER A 132 9.41 -7.34 10.08
N SER A 133 8.42 -8.08 9.59
CA SER A 133 8.15 -9.48 9.97
C SER A 133 7.62 -10.27 8.77
N PRO A 134 7.72 -11.61 8.82
CA PRO A 134 7.11 -12.50 7.82
C PRO A 134 5.63 -12.22 7.61
N GLN A 135 4.88 -12.10 8.70
CA GLN A 135 3.44 -11.83 8.65
C GLN A 135 3.14 -10.48 8.00
N GLN A 136 3.80 -9.40 8.41
CA GLN A 136 3.59 -8.08 7.84
C GLN A 136 3.85 -8.08 6.34
N ALA A 137 4.94 -8.71 5.90
CA ALA A 137 5.29 -8.82 4.49
C ALA A 137 4.24 -9.59 3.68
N PHE A 138 3.80 -10.75 4.21
CA PHE A 138 2.75 -11.55 3.57
C PHE A 138 1.43 -10.78 3.45
N LEU A 139 0.97 -10.15 4.54
CA LEU A 139 -0.27 -9.39 4.53
C LEU A 139 -0.24 -8.22 3.53
N ALA A 140 0.87 -7.51 3.46
CA ALA A 140 1.05 -6.43 2.50
C ALA A 140 1.01 -6.96 1.05
N GLY A 141 1.73 -8.05 0.77
CA GLY A 141 1.71 -8.71 -0.53
C GLY A 141 0.30 -9.21 -0.90
N TYR A 142 -0.39 -9.88 0.04
CA TYR A 142 -1.74 -10.39 -0.19
C TYR A 142 -2.73 -9.28 -0.59
N ARG A 143 -2.74 -8.18 0.17
CA ARG A 143 -3.62 -7.04 -0.12
C ARG A 143 -3.36 -6.44 -1.50
N GLU A 144 -2.10 -6.27 -1.87
CA GLU A 144 -1.74 -5.75 -3.19
C GLU A 144 -2.04 -6.75 -4.30
N GLY A 145 -1.74 -8.04 -4.08
CA GLY A 145 -2.09 -9.12 -5.01
C GLY A 145 -3.59 -9.14 -5.31
N ALA A 146 -4.41 -9.05 -4.28
CA ALA A 146 -5.87 -9.01 -4.43
C ALA A 146 -6.34 -7.74 -5.17
N LYS A 147 -5.93 -6.55 -4.71
CA LYS A 147 -6.36 -5.26 -5.30
C LYS A 147 -5.96 -5.10 -6.76
N LEU A 148 -4.72 -5.44 -7.10
CA LEU A 148 -4.18 -5.30 -8.46
C LEU A 148 -4.76 -6.33 -9.44
N SER A 149 -5.42 -7.37 -8.93
CA SER A 149 -6.11 -8.41 -9.72
C SER A 149 -7.57 -8.08 -10.07
N LEU A 150 -8.02 -6.88 -9.74
CA LEU A 150 -9.37 -6.40 -10.02
C LEU A 150 -9.36 -5.39 -11.19
N ASP A 151 -10.37 -5.46 -12.04
CA ASP A 151 -10.64 -4.39 -12.99
C ASP A 151 -11.50 -3.32 -12.32
N ARG A 152 -10.89 -2.17 -12.01
CA ARG A 152 -11.57 -1.05 -11.34
C ARG A 152 -12.37 -1.45 -10.08
N GLY A 153 -11.80 -2.37 -9.30
CA GLY A 153 -12.44 -2.88 -8.09
C GLY A 153 -13.45 -4.04 -8.32
N VAL A 154 -13.62 -4.49 -9.56
CA VAL A 154 -14.52 -5.59 -9.92
C VAL A 154 -13.73 -6.84 -10.27
N ARG A 155 -14.21 -8.00 -9.84
CA ARG A 155 -13.63 -9.28 -10.23
C ARG A 155 -13.76 -9.52 -11.73
N VAL A 156 -12.75 -10.17 -12.27
CA VAL A 156 -12.73 -10.64 -13.65
C VAL A 156 -12.77 -12.16 -13.68
N LEU A 157 -13.28 -12.73 -14.76
CA LEU A 157 -13.21 -14.17 -14.97
C LEU A 157 -11.74 -14.58 -15.22
N PRO A 158 -11.29 -15.76 -14.74
CA PRO A 158 -9.95 -16.25 -14.98
C PRO A 158 -9.55 -16.24 -16.46
N SER A 159 -10.46 -16.61 -17.35
CA SER A 159 -10.24 -16.62 -18.81
C SER A 159 -10.08 -15.23 -19.44
N GLU A 160 -10.50 -14.18 -18.76
CA GLU A 160 -10.42 -12.80 -19.27
C GLU A 160 -9.32 -11.97 -18.57
N PHE A 161 -8.62 -12.58 -17.60
CA PHE A 161 -7.72 -11.87 -16.69
C PHE A 161 -6.69 -10.99 -17.41
N THR A 162 -5.92 -11.57 -18.33
CA THR A 162 -4.88 -10.85 -19.08
C THR A 162 -5.41 -9.77 -20.02
N GLN A 163 -6.68 -9.83 -20.37
CA GLN A 163 -7.33 -8.87 -21.28
C GLN A 163 -7.98 -7.72 -20.53
N LYS A 164 -8.52 -7.99 -19.33
CA LYS A 164 -9.30 -7.02 -18.54
C LYS A 164 -8.45 -6.22 -17.57
N ILE A 165 -7.41 -6.84 -16.98
CA ILE A 165 -6.56 -6.11 -16.04
C ILE A 165 -5.75 -5.04 -16.79
N VAL A 166 -5.90 -3.79 -16.36
CA VAL A 166 -5.19 -2.68 -17.01
C VAL A 166 -3.67 -2.88 -16.97
N PRO A 167 -2.93 -2.53 -18.02
CA PRO A 167 -1.49 -2.84 -18.14
C PRO A 167 -0.65 -2.31 -16.97
N SER A 168 -0.98 -1.14 -16.42
CA SER A 168 -0.28 -0.56 -15.28
C SER A 168 -0.45 -1.41 -14.01
N ASN A 169 -1.64 -1.97 -13.77
CA ASN A 169 -1.89 -2.86 -12.64
C ASN A 169 -1.22 -4.22 -12.87
N MET A 170 -1.29 -4.76 -14.07
CA MET A 170 -0.59 -6.00 -14.42
C MET A 170 0.93 -5.88 -14.17
N LYS A 171 1.53 -4.78 -14.59
CA LYS A 171 2.96 -4.52 -14.35
C LYS A 171 3.29 -4.48 -12.84
N LYS A 172 2.49 -3.78 -12.04
CA LYS A 172 2.67 -3.72 -10.60
C LYS A 172 2.48 -5.10 -9.96
N LEU A 173 1.43 -5.81 -10.34
CA LEU A 173 1.12 -7.15 -9.84
C LEU A 173 2.27 -8.13 -10.09
N LEU A 174 2.77 -8.21 -11.33
CA LEU A 174 3.92 -9.05 -11.65
C LEU A 174 5.18 -8.65 -10.88
N THR A 175 5.39 -7.36 -10.64
CA THR A 175 6.49 -6.89 -9.80
C THR A 175 6.34 -7.36 -8.35
N TRP A 176 5.16 -7.29 -7.76
CA TRP A 176 4.88 -7.81 -6.43
C TRP A 176 5.08 -9.33 -6.32
N MET A 177 4.75 -10.07 -7.38
CA MET A 177 4.89 -11.53 -7.44
C MET A 177 6.31 -12.01 -7.71
N THR A 178 7.25 -11.10 -8.00
CA THR A 178 8.57 -11.45 -8.55
C THR A 178 9.73 -10.83 -7.77
N VAL A 179 9.61 -9.56 -7.36
CA VAL A 179 10.71 -8.76 -6.83
C VAL A 179 10.63 -8.64 -5.31
N GLY A 180 11.71 -9.00 -4.61
CA GLY A 180 11.77 -8.91 -3.16
C GLY A 180 12.77 -9.86 -2.51
N ALA A 181 13.31 -10.84 -3.22
CA ALA A 181 14.23 -11.84 -2.65
C ALA A 181 15.54 -11.26 -2.07
N ASP A 182 15.83 -9.99 -2.33
CA ASP A 182 17.04 -9.30 -1.86
C ASP A 182 16.89 -8.63 -0.49
N VAL A 183 15.69 -8.58 0.06
CA VAL A 183 15.40 -8.01 1.39
C VAL A 183 14.84 -9.05 2.35
N ASP A 184 14.98 -8.78 3.64
CA ASP A 184 14.45 -9.67 4.68
C ASP A 184 12.91 -9.76 4.53
N ASN A 185 12.40 -10.97 4.73
CA ASN A 185 10.97 -11.29 4.58
C ASN A 185 10.35 -11.01 3.20
N GLY A 186 11.15 -10.64 2.19
CA GLY A 186 10.61 -10.30 0.87
C GLY A 186 9.95 -11.49 0.15
N GLU A 187 10.41 -12.73 0.39
CA GLU A 187 9.79 -13.94 -0.16
C GLU A 187 8.35 -14.14 0.38
N TYR A 188 8.06 -13.69 1.60
CA TYR A 188 6.69 -13.70 2.15
C TYR A 188 5.78 -12.66 1.47
N ALA A 189 6.33 -11.49 1.11
CA ALA A 189 5.57 -10.52 0.33
C ALA A 189 5.23 -11.04 -1.07
N ILE A 190 6.19 -11.72 -1.73
CA ILE A 190 5.98 -12.38 -3.02
C ILE A 190 4.89 -13.45 -2.91
N LEU A 191 4.97 -14.32 -1.91
CA LEU A 191 3.96 -15.35 -1.66
C LEU A 191 2.60 -14.74 -1.40
N GLY A 192 2.53 -13.73 -0.53
CA GLY A 192 1.28 -13.01 -0.25
C GLY A 192 0.63 -12.48 -1.52
N ALA A 193 1.40 -11.86 -2.42
CA ALA A 193 0.88 -11.34 -3.68
C ALA A 193 0.33 -12.45 -4.61
N ARG A 194 0.99 -13.59 -4.67
CA ARG A 194 0.53 -14.74 -5.44
C ARG A 194 -0.75 -15.34 -4.86
N VAL A 195 -0.80 -15.54 -3.54
CA VAL A 195 -1.98 -16.04 -2.82
C VAL A 195 -3.14 -15.07 -2.97
N GLY A 196 -2.93 -13.76 -2.75
CA GLY A 196 -3.97 -12.75 -2.87
C GLY A 196 -4.59 -12.65 -4.26
N CYS A 197 -3.78 -12.78 -5.31
CA CYS A 197 -4.28 -12.87 -6.68
C CYS A 197 -5.08 -14.16 -6.92
N TYR A 198 -4.56 -15.30 -6.47
CA TYR A 198 -5.23 -16.60 -6.62
C TYR A 198 -6.59 -16.62 -5.90
N ASP A 199 -6.61 -16.22 -4.65
CA ASP A 199 -7.84 -16.17 -3.84
C ASP A 199 -8.89 -15.25 -4.46
N THR A 200 -8.44 -14.13 -5.04
CA THR A 200 -9.34 -13.15 -5.66
C THR A 200 -9.95 -13.63 -6.96
N VAL A 201 -9.15 -14.26 -7.84
CA VAL A 201 -9.56 -14.50 -9.22
C VAL A 201 -9.90 -15.96 -9.46
N VAL A 202 -9.18 -16.89 -8.80
CA VAL A 202 -9.33 -18.33 -9.06
C VAL A 202 -10.23 -19.01 -8.02
N ALA A 203 -9.99 -18.75 -6.74
CA ALA A 203 -10.74 -19.37 -5.64
C ALA A 203 -12.05 -18.63 -5.31
N ASP A 204 -12.25 -17.45 -5.88
CA ASP A 204 -13.45 -16.61 -5.66
C ASP A 204 -13.73 -16.30 -4.17
N GLU A 205 -12.66 -16.14 -3.38
CA GLU A 205 -12.75 -15.89 -1.96
C GLU A 205 -13.40 -14.54 -1.64
N ASN A 206 -13.97 -14.42 -0.45
CA ASN A 206 -14.60 -13.17 -0.01
C ASN A 206 -13.60 -12.01 0.02
N LEU A 207 -13.83 -10.98 -0.80
CA LEU A 207 -12.96 -9.80 -0.90
C LEU A 207 -12.87 -9.00 0.41
N LEU A 208 -13.82 -9.15 1.33
CA LEU A 208 -13.75 -8.50 2.65
C LEU A 208 -12.53 -8.97 3.45
N LYS A 209 -11.98 -10.16 3.16
CA LYS A 209 -10.72 -10.65 3.77
C LYS A 209 -9.57 -9.67 3.59
N VAL A 210 -9.54 -8.91 2.49
CA VAL A 210 -8.43 -7.97 2.19
C VAL A 210 -8.27 -6.88 3.26
N ARG A 211 -9.33 -6.53 3.96
CA ARG A 211 -9.34 -5.51 5.02
C ARG A 211 -9.50 -6.06 6.44
N ASP A 212 -9.78 -7.33 6.57
CA ASP A 212 -9.93 -8.01 7.86
C ASP A 212 -8.60 -8.60 8.30
N LEU A 213 -8.01 -7.98 9.34
CA LEU A 213 -6.69 -8.36 9.83
C LEU A 213 -6.68 -9.77 10.45
N GLU A 214 -7.77 -10.20 11.07
CA GLU A 214 -7.87 -11.53 11.70
C GLU A 214 -7.89 -12.60 10.60
N LEU A 215 -8.76 -12.46 9.60
CA LEU A 215 -8.80 -13.38 8.45
C LEU A 215 -7.49 -13.42 7.66
N LEU A 216 -6.84 -12.27 7.48
CA LEU A 216 -5.52 -12.23 6.84
C LEU A 216 -4.44 -12.93 7.67
N THR A 217 -4.52 -12.83 9.00
CA THR A 217 -3.59 -13.53 9.91
C THR A 217 -3.80 -15.04 9.87
N GLU A 218 -5.03 -15.49 9.82
CA GLU A 218 -5.35 -16.91 9.59
C GLU A 218 -4.77 -17.39 8.27
N ARG A 219 -4.96 -16.63 7.19
CA ARG A 219 -4.43 -16.96 5.87
C ARG A 219 -2.90 -17.01 5.85
N PHE A 220 -2.21 -16.09 6.56
CA PHE A 220 -0.76 -16.17 6.77
C PHE A 220 -0.38 -17.47 7.49
N THR A 221 -1.10 -17.85 8.54
CA THR A 221 -0.80 -19.04 9.34
C THR A 221 -0.87 -20.32 8.52
N GLU A 222 -1.79 -20.40 7.57
CA GLU A 222 -1.90 -21.51 6.60
C GLU A 222 -0.70 -21.60 5.64
N HIS A 223 -0.01 -20.46 5.40
CA HIS A 223 1.04 -20.34 4.38
C HIS A 223 2.45 -20.06 4.93
N LYS A 224 2.61 -19.94 6.24
CA LYS A 224 3.90 -19.55 6.84
C LYS A 224 5.03 -20.59 6.71
N ASP A 225 4.66 -21.85 6.48
CA ASP A 225 5.60 -22.96 6.35
C ASP A 225 5.87 -23.28 4.87
N ASP A 226 7.02 -23.84 4.55
CA ASP A 226 7.46 -24.19 3.19
C ASP A 226 7.26 -23.07 2.15
N ILE A 227 7.78 -21.89 2.44
CA ILE A 227 7.63 -20.69 1.60
C ILE A 227 8.07 -20.93 0.15
N LYS A 228 9.14 -21.70 -0.07
CA LYS A 228 9.67 -21.98 -1.41
C LYS A 228 8.73 -22.87 -2.22
N GLY A 229 8.28 -23.96 -1.62
CA GLY A 229 7.34 -24.87 -2.28
C GLY A 229 6.04 -24.20 -2.60
N GLN A 230 5.50 -23.41 -1.65
CA GLN A 230 4.25 -22.67 -1.89
C GLN A 230 4.40 -21.59 -2.97
N ASN A 231 5.49 -20.82 -2.95
CA ASN A 231 5.76 -19.85 -4.01
C ASN A 231 5.75 -20.51 -5.39
N LEU A 232 6.38 -21.66 -5.54
CA LEU A 232 6.39 -22.39 -6.80
C LEU A 232 4.98 -22.90 -7.17
N ALA A 233 4.26 -23.50 -6.23
CA ALA A 233 2.92 -24.04 -6.46
C ALA A 233 1.93 -22.94 -6.91
N TYR A 234 1.92 -21.78 -6.25
CA TYR A 234 1.06 -20.68 -6.65
C TYR A 234 1.47 -20.08 -8.01
N LYS A 235 2.76 -19.97 -8.29
CA LYS A 235 3.24 -19.55 -9.61
C LYS A 235 2.70 -20.44 -10.73
N GLU A 236 2.84 -21.76 -10.59
CA GLU A 236 2.35 -22.72 -11.60
C GLU A 236 0.82 -22.68 -11.72
N SER A 237 0.11 -22.58 -10.59
CA SER A 237 -1.34 -22.45 -10.58
C SER A 237 -1.82 -21.19 -11.29
N LEU A 238 -1.19 -20.04 -11.04
CA LEU A 238 -1.52 -18.77 -11.69
C LEU A 238 -1.22 -18.80 -13.19
N LYS A 239 -0.11 -19.44 -13.60
CA LYS A 239 0.19 -19.67 -15.03
C LYS A 239 -0.90 -20.49 -15.69
N GLN A 240 -1.28 -21.62 -15.11
CA GLN A 240 -2.29 -22.54 -15.67
C GLN A 240 -3.69 -21.90 -15.69
N ARG A 241 -4.06 -21.16 -14.66
CA ARG A 241 -5.43 -20.65 -14.51
C ARG A 241 -5.64 -19.28 -15.13
N LEU A 242 -4.63 -18.41 -15.15
CA LEU A 242 -4.72 -17.02 -15.61
C LEU A 242 -3.86 -16.71 -16.84
N GLY A 243 -3.00 -17.64 -17.28
CA GLY A 243 -2.12 -17.44 -18.42
C GLY A 243 -1.00 -16.42 -18.20
N ILE A 244 -0.64 -16.14 -16.93
CA ILE A 244 0.42 -15.18 -16.62
C ILE A 244 1.76 -15.87 -16.38
N GLU A 245 2.82 -15.30 -16.95
CA GLU A 245 4.20 -15.78 -16.73
C GLU A 245 4.84 -14.98 -15.58
N ILE A 246 5.24 -15.68 -14.53
CA ILE A 246 5.87 -15.09 -13.35
C ILE A 246 7.33 -15.53 -13.31
N ALA A 247 8.26 -14.57 -13.39
CA ALA A 247 9.69 -14.86 -13.28
C ALA A 247 10.07 -15.19 -11.83
N GLU A 248 11.07 -16.05 -11.67
CA GLU A 248 11.74 -16.25 -10.38
C GLU A 248 13.05 -15.47 -10.38
N LEU A 249 13.17 -14.54 -9.46
CA LEU A 249 14.39 -13.75 -9.28
C LEU A 249 15.09 -14.17 -8.00
N ASP A 250 16.37 -14.46 -8.11
CA ASP A 250 17.22 -14.62 -6.95
C ASP A 250 17.54 -13.26 -6.30
N ARG A 251 18.27 -13.28 -5.19
CA ARG A 251 18.66 -12.06 -4.45
C ARG A 251 19.38 -11.03 -5.35
N LYS A 252 20.31 -11.48 -6.17
CA LYS A 252 21.10 -10.63 -7.06
C LYS A 252 20.23 -10.00 -8.15
N SER A 253 19.40 -10.82 -8.77
CA SER A 253 18.49 -10.39 -9.83
C SER A 253 17.40 -9.46 -9.33
N SER A 254 16.81 -9.70 -8.14
CA SER A 254 15.88 -8.78 -7.50
C SER A 254 16.51 -7.41 -7.22
N LYS A 255 17.73 -7.39 -6.67
CA LYS A 255 18.46 -6.14 -6.43
C LYS A 255 18.76 -5.40 -7.72
N PHE A 256 19.20 -6.12 -8.76
CA PHE A 256 19.47 -5.54 -10.06
C PHE A 256 18.20 -4.99 -10.73
N PHE A 257 17.08 -5.71 -10.65
CA PHE A 257 15.79 -5.22 -11.16
C PHE A 257 15.41 -3.89 -10.52
N LYS A 258 15.53 -3.75 -9.21
CA LYS A 258 15.24 -2.49 -8.50
C LYS A 258 16.18 -1.36 -8.92
N PHE A 259 17.44 -1.69 -9.20
CA PHE A 259 18.44 -0.72 -9.67
C PHE A 259 18.12 -0.17 -11.06
N ILE A 260 17.64 -1.01 -11.97
CA ILE A 260 17.32 -0.60 -13.35
C ILE A 260 15.89 -0.07 -13.52
N GLN A 261 15.04 -0.16 -12.50
CA GLN A 261 13.74 0.49 -12.56
C GLN A 261 13.89 2.00 -12.80
N PRO A 262 13.00 2.60 -13.60
CA PRO A 262 12.99 4.05 -13.74
C PRO A 262 12.90 4.70 -12.37
N THR A 263 13.89 5.52 -12.04
CA THR A 263 13.89 6.25 -10.78
C THR A 263 12.75 7.26 -10.79
N HIS A 264 11.88 7.17 -9.79
CA HIS A 264 10.87 8.20 -9.58
C HIS A 264 11.60 9.53 -9.30
N LYS A 265 11.31 10.55 -10.08
CA LYS A 265 11.92 11.87 -9.93
C LYS A 265 10.89 12.81 -9.31
N ASN A 266 11.24 13.35 -8.15
CA ASN A 266 10.48 14.45 -7.58
C ASN A 266 10.62 15.69 -8.45
N THR A 267 9.55 16.44 -8.59
CA THR A 267 9.52 17.73 -9.27
C THR A 267 9.73 18.85 -8.25
N GLY A 268 10.30 19.97 -8.66
CA GLY A 268 10.47 21.15 -7.78
C GLY A 268 9.13 21.83 -7.42
N VAL A 269 8.06 21.41 -8.03
CA VAL A 269 6.69 21.91 -7.81
C VAL A 269 5.81 20.75 -7.37
N GLN A 270 4.95 21.00 -6.38
CA GLN A 270 3.93 20.03 -5.99
C GLN A 270 2.87 19.96 -7.11
N THR A 271 2.88 18.87 -7.86
CA THR A 271 1.92 18.63 -8.93
C THR A 271 0.89 17.60 -8.49
N TYR A 272 -0.36 17.87 -8.79
CA TYR A 272 -1.46 16.94 -8.58
C TYR A 272 -1.51 15.93 -9.73
N GLU A 273 -1.89 14.70 -9.40
CA GLU A 273 -2.23 13.72 -10.42
C GLU A 273 -3.68 13.93 -10.80
N HIS A 274 -3.93 14.12 -12.07
CA HIS A 274 -5.27 13.99 -12.63
C HIS A 274 -5.52 12.50 -12.85
N GLU A 275 -6.50 11.93 -12.15
CA GLU A 275 -7.01 10.57 -12.40
C GLU A 275 -7.82 10.52 -13.70
#